data_47add84fdf6810f5ee3e4c281fbbb7bc
#
_entry.id   47add84fdf6810f5ee3e4c281fbbb7bc
#
_cell.length_a   1.000
_cell.length_b   1.000
_cell.length_c   1.000
_cell.angle_alpha   90.00
_cell.angle_beta   90.00
_cell.angle_gamma   90.00
#
_symmetry.space_group_name_H-M   'P 1'
#
loop_
_entity.id
_entity.type
_entity.pdbx_description
1 polymer ?
#
loop_
_entity_poly.entity_id
_entity_poly.type
_entity_poly.pdbx_seq_one_letter_code
_entity_poly.pdbx_strand_id
1 'polypeptide(L)'
;MRRAWIFVLSASLFAGCINDGPPSAFPDATESEQDAGSDQDAGFFPDATPTADAGFFPDATPAADAGFFPDATPGPGYAHVAPPAGPVAAVLTSSTWVSHYQRDVKPFWLMSEAFGAPEGNFPSYRGMNGTLQQPSTRYPRMIARQTYGYSMGYLLTGEPRLLELAHAGMEWLRTHARDPRGGCHAQLSEAGAPIEGPKTAQDTAYCALGFAAYYFVTRDPAAEAELLSLRDTLFDPATFWDAANHRIRDGRSADLSADVDVEGDGGWELVAQLDAINGFLLLSQPVMSTETRRTQLLGDLRTLSQTLLDHFLADGIFWGVSNAKGRFRTKHVDFGHNLKSYWMLLQVDKRLADHPFQAFVAEHVHAWLDLAYDSVTGRWGKRPLSLTTAEYGSDWWIYAELDQLSATLDLLGGARYFEKRTQTQQHWLTEFVDTRRPARELISSIHRDGSPAYPWTDTDTSKCNEWKSSFHSTEHALVLAILGHWAEDTEVELHFAVPEADSTTFIAKPYVFDGSERGRMSDEALTISGRTLRHVRVRFGDLY
;
A
#
# COMPACT_ATOMS: atom_id res chain seq x y z
N MET A 1 -17.14 -20.10 60.63
CA MET A 1 -15.93 -20.37 61.41
C MET A 1 -14.80 -19.51 60.81
N ARG A 2 -14.28 -18.64 61.64
CA ARG A 2 -13.15 -17.71 61.36
C ARG A 2 -11.84 -18.47 61.22
N ARG A 3 -10.92 -17.99 60.35
CA ARG A 3 -9.49 -17.88 60.62
C ARG A 3 -8.87 -16.97 59.59
N ALA A 4 -8.35 -15.85 60.11
CA ALA A 4 -7.43 -14.89 59.50
C ALA A 4 -6.00 -15.28 59.89
N TRP A 5 -5.02 -14.93 59.07
CA TRP A 5 -3.60 -14.69 59.38
C TRP A 5 -3.05 -13.76 58.29
N ILE A 6 -2.77 -12.51 58.54
CA ILE A 6 -1.67 -11.77 59.20
C ILE A 6 -0.39 -11.67 58.33
N PHE A 7 -0.10 -10.43 58.00
CA PHE A 7 1.07 -9.75 57.45
C PHE A 7 2.44 -10.22 57.94
N VAL A 8 3.49 -10.09 57.09
CA VAL A 8 4.80 -9.61 57.48
C VAL A 8 5.40 -8.69 56.39
N LEU A 9 5.61 -7.42 56.74
CA LEU A 9 6.51 -6.46 56.08
C LEU A 9 7.95 -6.81 56.45
N SER A 10 8.88 -6.64 55.51
CA SER A 10 10.28 -6.27 55.88
C SER A 10 10.80 -5.19 54.90
N ALA A 11 11.02 -4.03 55.46
CA ALA A 11 11.77 -2.92 54.88
C ALA A 11 13.25 -3.15 55.15
N SER A 12 14.10 -2.84 54.19
CA SER A 12 15.53 -2.59 54.45
C SER A 12 15.96 -1.34 53.65
N LEU A 13 16.25 -0.30 54.40
CA LEU A 13 16.97 0.91 54.01
C LEU A 13 18.44 0.58 53.71
N PHE A 14 19.00 1.17 52.64
CA PHE A 14 20.36 1.69 52.69
C PHE A 14 20.46 3.00 51.89
N ALA A 15 21.00 4.00 52.55
CA ALA A 15 21.25 5.36 52.10
C ALA A 15 22.63 5.50 51.45
N GLY A 16 22.74 6.51 50.57
CA GLY A 16 24.00 7.26 50.41
C GLY A 16 24.58 7.33 49.01
N CYS A 17 24.50 8.39 48.36
CA CYS A 17 25.47 9.47 48.14
C CYS A 17 25.06 10.31 46.92
N ILE A 18 24.90 11.58 47.18
CA ILE A 18 24.70 12.68 46.23
C ILE A 18 26.01 12.91 45.46
N ASN A 19 25.93 13.11 44.15
CA ASN A 19 26.90 13.92 43.42
C ASN A 19 26.23 14.65 42.28
N ASP A 20 26.20 15.97 42.44
CA ASP A 20 25.78 16.95 41.45
C ASP A 20 26.82 17.08 40.34
N GLY A 21 26.43 16.95 39.07
CA GLY A 21 27.19 17.35 37.90
C GLY A 21 26.28 17.98 36.86
N PRO A 22 26.68 19.04 36.15
CA PRO A 22 25.80 19.83 35.30
C PRO A 22 25.41 19.11 34.02
N PRO A 23 24.28 19.48 33.35
CA PRO A 23 23.81 18.79 32.17
C PRO A 23 24.68 19.09 30.95
N SER A 24 25.23 18.05 30.36
CA SER A 24 25.91 18.11 29.08
C SER A 24 24.87 18.12 27.93
N ALA A 25 25.13 18.99 26.97
CA ALA A 25 24.38 19.24 25.77
C ALA A 25 24.05 17.95 25.00
N PHE A 26 22.84 17.93 24.45
CA PHE A 26 22.41 16.94 23.44
C PHE A 26 23.23 17.13 22.16
N PRO A 27 23.76 16.07 21.56
CA PRO A 27 24.24 16.15 20.19
C PRO A 27 23.06 16.08 19.20
N ASP A 28 23.13 16.93 18.18
CA ASP A 28 22.29 16.92 16.99
C ASP A 28 22.23 15.51 16.39
N ALA A 29 21.03 15.00 16.21
CA ALA A 29 20.79 13.78 15.46
C ALA A 29 20.67 14.10 13.97
N THR A 30 21.82 14.19 13.32
CA THR A 30 21.95 13.98 11.88
C THR A 30 22.69 12.67 11.70
N GLU A 31 21.97 11.59 11.56
CA GLU A 31 22.53 10.38 10.98
C GLU A 31 21.50 9.71 10.08
N SER A 32 21.87 9.73 8.83
CA SER A 32 21.39 8.99 7.68
C SER A 32 21.14 7.51 7.97
N GLU A 33 20.03 6.99 7.49
CA GLU A 33 19.83 5.56 7.32
C GLU A 33 20.98 4.97 6.49
N GLN A 34 21.88 4.28 7.14
CA GLN A 34 22.82 3.38 6.49
C GLN A 34 22.16 2.02 6.32
N ASP A 35 21.89 1.69 5.06
CA ASP A 35 21.64 0.34 4.60
C ASP A 35 22.82 -0.56 5.02
N ALA A 36 22.61 -1.40 6.01
CA ALA A 36 23.60 -2.37 6.47
C ALA A 36 23.58 -3.60 5.56
N GLY A 37 24.20 -3.49 4.39
CA GLY A 37 24.62 -4.61 3.57
C GLY A 37 26.10 -4.88 3.79
N SER A 38 26.44 -5.77 4.70
CA SER A 38 27.81 -6.28 4.86
C SER A 38 28.09 -7.37 3.84
N ASP A 39 28.78 -7.05 2.78
CA ASP A 39 29.54 -8.04 2.01
C ASP A 39 31.03 -7.85 2.30
N GLN A 40 31.57 -8.73 3.13
CA GLN A 40 32.99 -9.03 3.16
C GLN A 40 33.21 -10.28 2.31
N ASP A 41 33.77 -10.09 1.13
CA ASP A 41 34.79 -11.01 0.61
C ASP A 41 35.70 -10.28 -0.38
N ALA A 42 36.93 -10.07 0.07
CA ALA A 42 38.01 -9.43 -0.63
C ALA A 42 38.69 -10.43 -1.58
N GLY A 43 38.47 -10.25 -2.87
CA GLY A 43 39.30 -10.84 -3.91
C GLY A 43 40.12 -9.76 -4.61
N PHE A 44 41.40 -9.68 -4.29
CA PHE A 44 42.41 -8.86 -4.95
C PHE A 44 42.58 -9.29 -6.41
N PHE A 45 42.40 -8.37 -7.38
CA PHE A 45 43.02 -8.43 -8.71
C PHE A 45 43.55 -7.06 -9.11
N PRO A 46 44.71 -7.01 -9.83
CA PRO A 46 45.51 -5.82 -9.96
C PRO A 46 45.10 -4.89 -11.11
N ASP A 47 45.55 -3.65 -10.97
CA ASP A 47 45.54 -2.50 -11.87
C ASP A 47 45.50 -2.82 -13.37
N ALA A 48 44.47 -2.27 -14.04
CA ALA A 48 44.51 -1.95 -15.47
C ALA A 48 44.33 -0.45 -15.64
N THR A 49 45.35 0.17 -16.13
CA THR A 49 45.46 1.59 -16.55
C THR A 49 44.34 1.97 -17.53
N PRO A 50 43.75 3.15 -17.43
CA PRO A 50 42.77 3.64 -18.39
C PRO A 50 43.45 4.17 -19.63
N THR A 51 43.14 3.58 -20.79
CA THR A 51 43.36 4.22 -22.08
C THR A 51 42.24 5.19 -22.37
N ALA A 52 42.62 6.47 -22.56
CA ALA A 52 41.74 7.52 -23.01
C ALA A 52 41.29 7.24 -24.45
N ASP A 53 39.99 7.19 -24.68
CA ASP A 53 39.38 7.53 -25.95
C ASP A 53 38.11 8.33 -25.69
N ALA A 54 38.25 9.64 -25.86
CA ALA A 54 37.19 10.62 -25.75
C ALA A 54 36.43 10.67 -27.08
N GLY A 55 35.36 9.86 -27.16
CA GLY A 55 34.33 10.03 -28.16
C GLY A 55 33.40 11.17 -27.78
N PHE A 56 33.54 12.32 -28.43
CA PHE A 56 32.63 13.46 -28.36
C PHE A 56 31.25 13.02 -28.87
N PHE A 57 30.26 12.96 -27.97
CA PHE A 57 28.85 12.97 -28.38
C PHE A 57 28.41 14.43 -28.49
N PRO A 58 27.76 14.82 -29.59
CA PRO A 58 27.24 16.18 -29.71
C PRO A 58 26.12 16.42 -28.73
N ASP A 59 26.12 17.62 -28.12
CA ASP A 59 25.07 18.15 -27.27
C ASP A 59 23.68 17.84 -27.85
N ALA A 60 22.90 17.03 -27.17
CA ALA A 60 21.49 16.92 -27.41
C ALA A 60 20.84 18.22 -26.92
N THR A 61 20.49 19.09 -27.85
CA THR A 61 19.57 20.20 -27.62
C THR A 61 18.34 19.66 -26.87
N PRO A 62 17.86 20.37 -25.83
CA PRO A 62 16.62 19.96 -25.18
C PRO A 62 15.52 19.94 -26.23
N ALA A 63 14.89 18.79 -26.41
CA ALA A 63 13.69 18.66 -27.22
C ALA A 63 12.62 19.58 -26.59
N ALA A 64 12.26 20.61 -27.36
CA ALA A 64 11.14 21.46 -27.02
C ALA A 64 9.86 20.65 -27.05
N ASP A 65 8.99 20.95 -26.07
CA ASP A 65 7.59 20.54 -25.99
C ASP A 65 7.31 19.03 -26.15
N ALA A 66 7.29 18.32 -25.02
CA ALA A 66 6.49 17.11 -24.91
C ALA A 66 5.00 17.52 -25.01
N GLY A 67 4.55 17.73 -26.23
CA GLY A 67 3.16 17.96 -26.54
C GLY A 67 2.35 16.77 -26.06
N PHE A 68 1.25 17.02 -25.35
CA PHE A 68 0.08 16.22 -25.28
C PHE A 68 0.11 15.14 -26.36
N PHE A 69 -0.09 13.85 -26.01
CA PHE A 69 -0.27 12.83 -27.03
C PHE A 69 -1.44 13.26 -27.91
N PRO A 70 -1.21 13.86 -29.10
CA PRO A 70 -2.31 14.22 -29.98
C PRO A 70 -2.73 12.96 -30.71
N ASP A 71 -4.01 12.62 -30.62
CA ASP A 71 -4.68 11.60 -31.42
C ASP A 71 -4.30 10.14 -31.15
N ALA A 72 -4.22 9.71 -29.87
CA ALA A 72 -4.44 8.31 -29.58
C ALA A 72 -5.89 7.97 -29.97
N THR A 73 -6.06 7.18 -31.01
CA THR A 73 -7.37 6.59 -31.34
C THR A 73 -7.90 5.95 -30.05
N PRO A 74 -9.14 6.27 -29.59
CA PRO A 74 -9.67 5.65 -28.38
C PRO A 74 -9.50 4.14 -28.45
N GLY A 75 -8.96 3.54 -27.39
CA GLY A 75 -8.83 2.09 -27.30
C GLY A 75 -10.19 1.41 -27.37
N PRO A 76 -10.27 0.11 -27.67
CA PRO A 76 -11.55 -0.61 -27.84
C PRO A 76 -12.35 -0.69 -26.53
N GLY A 77 -11.83 -0.18 -25.41
CA GLY A 77 -12.42 -0.28 -24.08
C GLY A 77 -12.20 -1.65 -23.44
N TYR A 78 -12.76 -1.81 -22.25
CA TYR A 78 -12.64 -3.02 -21.46
C TYR A 78 -13.99 -3.73 -21.37
N ALA A 79 -13.96 -5.05 -21.43
CA ALA A 79 -15.15 -5.88 -21.31
C ALA A 79 -14.78 -7.17 -20.58
N HIS A 80 -15.79 -7.82 -20.04
CA HIS A 80 -15.61 -9.15 -19.47
C HIS A 80 -15.01 -10.12 -20.50
N VAL A 81 -13.94 -10.79 -20.08
CA VAL A 81 -13.31 -11.89 -20.83
C VAL A 81 -13.56 -13.18 -20.04
N ALA A 82 -14.16 -14.16 -20.69
CA ALA A 82 -14.41 -15.45 -20.05
C ALA A 82 -13.07 -16.11 -19.66
N PRO A 83 -12.99 -16.77 -18.49
CA PRO A 83 -11.82 -17.53 -18.11
C PRO A 83 -11.58 -18.70 -19.08
N PRO A 84 -10.35 -19.22 -19.18
CA PRO A 84 -10.07 -20.37 -20.01
C PRO A 84 -10.83 -21.60 -19.51
N ALA A 85 -11.36 -22.39 -20.43
CA ALA A 85 -12.01 -23.66 -20.09
C ALA A 85 -11.02 -24.67 -19.52
N GLY A 86 -11.40 -25.37 -18.47
CA GLY A 86 -10.59 -26.44 -17.88
C GLY A 86 -10.43 -26.33 -16.36
N PRO A 87 -9.71 -27.24 -15.73
CA PRO A 87 -9.50 -27.22 -14.29
C PRO A 87 -8.60 -26.05 -13.89
N VAL A 88 -9.02 -25.31 -12.88
CA VAL A 88 -8.24 -24.22 -12.25
C VAL A 88 -7.29 -24.82 -11.20
N ALA A 89 -6.01 -24.43 -11.21
CA ALA A 89 -5.08 -24.85 -10.18
C ALA A 89 -5.56 -24.36 -8.81
N ALA A 90 -5.46 -25.19 -7.77
CA ALA A 90 -5.98 -24.88 -6.44
C ALA A 90 -5.50 -23.52 -5.90
N VAL A 91 -4.25 -23.17 -6.15
CA VAL A 91 -3.65 -21.89 -5.74
C VAL A 91 -4.27 -20.66 -6.44
N LEU A 92 -4.96 -20.83 -7.55
CA LEU A 92 -5.64 -19.76 -8.27
C LEU A 92 -7.13 -19.63 -7.90
N THR A 93 -7.65 -20.49 -6.99
CA THR A 93 -9.07 -20.48 -6.60
C THR A 93 -9.34 -19.43 -5.51
N SER A 94 -10.54 -18.87 -5.53
CA SER A 94 -11.01 -17.93 -4.50
C SER A 94 -10.91 -18.52 -3.09
N SER A 95 -11.34 -19.77 -2.91
CA SER A 95 -11.34 -20.46 -1.62
C SER A 95 -9.95 -20.56 -0.98
N THR A 96 -8.90 -20.70 -1.78
CA THR A 96 -7.51 -20.69 -1.28
C THR A 96 -7.15 -19.34 -0.67
N TRP A 97 -7.51 -18.23 -1.29
CA TRP A 97 -7.15 -16.89 -0.83
C TRP A 97 -8.00 -16.43 0.35
N VAL A 98 -9.28 -16.77 0.39
CA VAL A 98 -10.11 -16.58 1.59
C VAL A 98 -9.55 -17.37 2.77
N SER A 99 -9.18 -18.64 2.55
CA SER A 99 -8.57 -19.49 3.58
C SER A 99 -7.21 -18.97 4.04
N HIS A 100 -6.37 -18.47 3.11
CA HIS A 100 -5.10 -17.81 3.41
C HIS A 100 -5.31 -16.59 4.31
N TYR A 101 -6.22 -15.69 3.96
CA TYR A 101 -6.55 -14.55 4.80
C TYR A 101 -6.97 -14.98 6.21
N GLN A 102 -7.92 -15.91 6.30
CA GLN A 102 -8.47 -16.37 7.58
C GLN A 102 -7.44 -17.06 8.48
N ARG A 103 -6.56 -17.87 7.91
CA ARG A 103 -5.61 -18.70 8.65
C ARG A 103 -4.26 -18.03 8.86
N ASP A 104 -3.76 -17.31 7.87
CA ASP A 104 -2.37 -16.90 7.81
C ASP A 104 -2.18 -15.39 8.06
N VAL A 105 -3.13 -14.53 7.65
CA VAL A 105 -3.02 -13.07 7.77
C VAL A 105 -3.78 -12.56 9.00
N LYS A 106 -5.09 -12.78 9.03
CA LYS A 106 -6.00 -12.23 10.04
C LYS A 106 -5.58 -12.48 11.50
N PRO A 107 -5.10 -13.69 11.91
CA PRO A 107 -4.85 -13.98 13.33
C PRO A 107 -3.79 -13.07 13.96
N PHE A 108 -2.75 -12.66 13.23
CA PHE A 108 -1.73 -11.74 13.74
C PHE A 108 -2.33 -10.35 14.02
N TRP A 109 -3.21 -9.88 13.16
CA TRP A 109 -3.84 -8.55 13.26
C TRP A 109 -5.03 -8.52 14.22
N LEU A 110 -5.54 -9.67 14.65
CA LEU A 110 -6.56 -9.80 15.69
C LEU A 110 -6.00 -10.19 17.07
N MET A 111 -4.69 -10.13 17.28
CA MET A 111 -4.10 -10.19 18.61
C MET A 111 -4.43 -8.92 19.39
N SER A 112 -4.60 -9.02 20.70
CA SER A 112 -4.92 -7.88 21.58
C SER A 112 -3.89 -6.74 21.47
N GLU A 113 -2.62 -7.09 21.27
CA GLU A 113 -1.51 -6.16 21.08
C GLU A 113 -1.64 -5.32 19.81
N ALA A 114 -2.46 -5.74 18.83
CA ALA A 114 -2.67 -4.99 17.59
C ALA A 114 -3.67 -3.83 17.75
N PHE A 115 -4.53 -3.88 18.78
CA PHE A 115 -5.66 -2.96 18.88
C PHE A 115 -5.29 -1.58 19.43
N GLY A 116 -4.17 -1.50 20.17
CA GLY A 116 -3.78 -0.28 20.89
C GLY A 116 -4.62 -0.03 22.14
N ALA A 117 -4.25 1.04 22.87
CA ALA A 117 -4.99 1.52 24.03
C ALA A 117 -5.06 3.05 23.99
N PRO A 118 -6.26 3.65 23.77
CA PRO A 118 -7.54 2.99 23.45
C PRO A 118 -7.51 2.27 22.11
N GLU A 119 -8.51 1.42 21.82
CA GLU A 119 -8.65 0.80 20.50
C GLU A 119 -8.63 1.86 19.39
N GLY A 120 -7.91 1.56 18.29
CA GLY A 120 -7.66 2.52 17.21
C GLY A 120 -6.29 3.20 17.30
N ASN A 121 -5.67 3.26 18.50
CA ASN A 121 -4.29 3.69 18.68
C ASN A 121 -3.31 2.56 18.31
N PHE A 122 -3.37 2.10 17.10
CA PHE A 122 -2.61 0.91 16.68
C PHE A 122 -1.11 1.12 16.84
N PRO A 123 -0.40 0.19 17.51
CA PRO A 123 1.05 0.29 17.68
C PRO A 123 1.77 0.13 16.34
N SER A 124 2.78 0.97 16.12
CA SER A 124 3.56 0.94 14.88
C SER A 124 4.55 -0.23 14.83
N TYR A 125 5.01 -0.72 16.00
CA TYR A 125 6.04 -1.76 16.03
C TYR A 125 5.58 -2.98 16.84
N ARG A 126 5.59 -4.14 16.18
CA ARG A 126 5.29 -5.44 16.79
C ARG A 126 6.23 -6.50 16.24
N GLY A 127 6.83 -7.26 17.15
CA GLY A 127 7.78 -8.32 16.83
C GLY A 127 7.16 -9.52 16.12
N MET A 128 8.00 -10.49 15.84
CA MET A 128 7.64 -11.73 15.13
C MET A 128 6.50 -12.52 15.79
N ASN A 129 6.38 -12.47 17.13
CA ASN A 129 5.33 -13.12 17.91
C ASN A 129 4.13 -12.18 18.18
N GLY A 130 4.10 -10.99 17.61
CA GLY A 130 3.07 -9.99 17.83
C GLY A 130 3.26 -9.12 19.07
N THR A 131 4.32 -9.33 19.86
CA THR A 131 4.63 -8.52 21.04
C THR A 131 4.96 -7.08 20.69
N LEU A 132 4.56 -6.13 21.54
CA LEU A 132 4.86 -4.72 21.36
C LEU A 132 6.38 -4.49 21.41
N GLN A 133 6.87 -3.62 20.54
CA GLN A 133 8.27 -3.23 20.46
C GLN A 133 8.44 -1.72 20.56
N GLN A 134 9.67 -1.28 20.87
CA GLN A 134 10.07 0.11 20.80
C GLN A 134 10.57 0.46 19.38
N PRO A 135 10.45 1.73 18.95
CA PRO A 135 9.88 2.86 19.71
C PRO A 135 8.34 2.79 19.80
N SER A 136 7.77 3.44 20.82
CA SER A 136 6.30 3.54 20.99
C SER A 136 5.66 4.63 20.13
N THR A 137 6.44 5.33 19.29
CA THR A 137 5.97 6.33 18.32
C THR A 137 4.87 5.76 17.45
N ARG A 138 3.84 6.58 17.20
CA ARG A 138 2.75 6.25 16.27
C ARG A 138 2.96 6.97 14.95
N TYR A 139 2.81 6.24 13.86
CA TYR A 139 2.84 6.78 12.51
C TYR A 139 1.41 6.77 11.95
N PRO A 140 0.79 7.93 11.72
CA PRO A 140 -0.56 8.00 11.13
C PRO A 140 -0.70 7.20 9.84
N ARG A 141 0.32 7.19 8.96
CA ARG A 141 0.33 6.35 7.76
C ARG A 141 0.16 4.85 8.08
N MET A 142 0.83 4.36 9.14
CA MET A 142 0.70 2.95 9.56
C MET A 142 -0.70 2.66 10.10
N ILE A 143 -1.26 3.57 10.94
CA ILE A 143 -2.62 3.44 11.48
C ILE A 143 -3.64 3.43 10.35
N ALA A 144 -3.49 4.32 9.35
CA ALA A 144 -4.33 4.38 8.17
C ALA A 144 -4.27 3.09 7.33
N ARG A 145 -3.06 2.57 7.10
CA ARG A 145 -2.85 1.29 6.40
C ARG A 145 -3.45 0.11 7.17
N GLN A 146 -3.44 0.15 8.50
CA GLN A 146 -4.08 -0.87 9.32
C GLN A 146 -5.61 -0.73 9.29
N THR A 147 -6.14 0.50 9.32
CA THR A 147 -7.58 0.80 9.14
C THR A 147 -8.06 0.28 7.78
N TYR A 148 -7.28 0.49 6.71
CA TYR A 148 -7.54 -0.10 5.41
C TYR A 148 -7.59 -1.63 5.48
N GLY A 149 -6.59 -2.27 6.08
CA GLY A 149 -6.54 -3.72 6.18
C GLY A 149 -7.76 -4.32 6.90
N TYR A 150 -8.23 -3.68 7.97
CA TYR A 150 -9.45 -4.09 8.66
C TYR A 150 -10.71 -3.86 7.80
N SER A 151 -10.79 -2.73 7.09
CA SER A 151 -11.92 -2.45 6.18
C SER A 151 -12.01 -3.46 5.05
N MET A 152 -10.88 -3.77 4.41
CA MET A 152 -10.81 -4.75 3.31
C MET A 152 -11.01 -6.19 3.81
N GLY A 153 -10.54 -6.50 5.02
CA GLY A 153 -10.83 -7.76 5.68
C GLY A 153 -12.34 -7.95 5.95
N TYR A 154 -13.03 -6.87 6.37
CA TYR A 154 -14.48 -6.88 6.50
C TYR A 154 -15.17 -7.05 5.13
N LEU A 155 -14.74 -6.33 4.11
CA LEU A 155 -15.25 -6.47 2.74
C LEU A 155 -15.20 -7.93 2.26
N LEU A 156 -14.10 -8.63 2.58
CA LEU A 156 -13.88 -10.02 2.18
C LEU A 156 -14.68 -11.03 3.00
N THR A 157 -14.93 -10.77 4.29
CA THR A 157 -15.39 -11.80 5.23
C THR A 157 -16.72 -11.52 5.93
N GLY A 158 -17.13 -10.25 5.98
CA GLY A 158 -18.29 -9.81 6.75
C GLY A 158 -18.13 -9.88 8.28
N GLU A 159 -16.90 -10.13 8.79
CA GLU A 159 -16.67 -10.29 10.23
C GLU A 159 -16.79 -8.95 10.98
N PRO A 160 -17.79 -8.76 11.88
CA PRO A 160 -18.08 -7.45 12.49
C PRO A 160 -16.90 -6.87 13.27
N ARG A 161 -16.07 -7.71 13.90
CA ARG A 161 -14.90 -7.27 14.68
C ARG A 161 -13.90 -6.48 13.83
N LEU A 162 -13.72 -6.85 12.56
CA LEU A 162 -12.86 -6.12 11.64
C LEU A 162 -13.40 -4.71 11.36
N LEU A 163 -14.71 -4.57 11.22
CA LEU A 163 -15.36 -3.27 11.03
C LEU A 163 -15.28 -2.39 12.28
N GLU A 164 -15.41 -2.96 13.48
CA GLU A 164 -15.21 -2.24 14.74
C GLU A 164 -13.80 -1.67 14.84
N LEU A 165 -12.78 -2.46 14.53
CA LEU A 165 -11.38 -2.01 14.52
C LEU A 165 -11.11 -0.98 13.42
N ALA A 166 -11.70 -1.14 12.24
CA ALA A 166 -11.61 -0.14 11.17
C ALA A 166 -12.21 1.20 11.62
N HIS A 167 -13.38 1.16 12.27
CA HIS A 167 -14.01 2.37 12.85
C HIS A 167 -13.12 3.01 13.92
N ALA A 168 -12.57 2.22 14.84
CA ALA A 168 -11.71 2.72 15.90
C ALA A 168 -10.45 3.41 15.34
N GLY A 169 -9.82 2.82 14.33
CA GLY A 169 -8.67 3.41 13.63
C GLY A 169 -9.02 4.69 12.89
N MET A 170 -10.16 4.72 12.20
CA MET A 170 -10.69 5.90 11.52
C MET A 170 -10.93 7.06 12.51
N GLU A 171 -11.57 6.79 13.65
CA GLU A 171 -11.81 7.80 14.69
C GLU A 171 -10.51 8.29 15.34
N TRP A 172 -9.54 7.39 15.56
CA TRP A 172 -8.23 7.79 16.06
C TRP A 172 -7.51 8.73 15.08
N LEU A 173 -7.48 8.41 13.79
CA LEU A 173 -6.91 9.27 12.76
C LEU A 173 -7.58 10.64 12.74
N ARG A 174 -8.90 10.67 12.78
CA ARG A 174 -9.69 11.90 12.77
C ARG A 174 -9.39 12.81 13.97
N THR A 175 -9.21 12.24 15.15
CA THR A 175 -9.05 12.98 16.40
C THR A 175 -7.60 13.35 16.74
N HIS A 176 -6.61 12.59 16.26
CA HIS A 176 -5.21 12.75 16.64
C HIS A 176 -4.28 13.04 15.47
N ALA A 177 -4.53 12.46 14.29
CA ALA A 177 -3.60 12.59 13.17
C ALA A 177 -3.83 13.85 12.34
N ARG A 178 -5.06 14.39 12.34
CA ARG A 178 -5.40 15.58 11.57
C ARG A 178 -4.75 16.83 12.14
N ASP A 179 -4.05 17.60 11.29
CA ASP A 179 -3.53 18.91 11.65
C ASP A 179 -4.54 19.99 11.20
N PRO A 180 -4.98 20.89 12.10
CA PRO A 180 -5.88 21.99 11.72
C PRO A 180 -5.28 22.94 10.68
N ARG A 181 -3.96 22.95 10.49
CA ARG A 181 -3.28 23.71 9.42
C ARG A 181 -3.39 23.03 8.05
N GLY A 182 -3.85 21.78 8.00
CA GLY A 182 -4.01 20.95 6.82
C GLY A 182 -3.15 19.67 6.85
N GLY A 183 -3.59 18.63 6.15
CA GLY A 183 -2.91 17.34 6.07
C GLY A 183 -2.94 16.54 7.38
N CYS A 184 -1.96 15.67 7.54
CA CYS A 184 -1.77 14.86 8.74
C CYS A 184 -0.37 15.08 9.33
N HIS A 185 -0.25 14.93 10.65
CA HIS A 185 1.06 14.82 11.30
C HIS A 185 1.77 13.56 10.81
N ALA A 186 3.08 13.64 10.61
CA ALA A 186 3.88 12.48 10.22
C ALA A 186 4.03 11.49 11.39
N GLN A 187 4.15 12.01 12.61
CA GLN A 187 4.38 11.23 13.82
C GLN A 187 3.54 11.75 14.99
N LEU A 188 3.16 10.83 15.87
CA LEU A 188 2.49 11.10 17.13
C LEU A 188 3.22 10.35 18.26
N SER A 189 3.16 10.89 19.47
CA SER A 189 3.52 10.12 20.65
C SER A 189 2.59 8.92 20.86
N GLU A 190 2.94 8.01 21.74
CA GLU A 190 2.06 6.88 22.12
C GLU A 190 0.69 7.36 22.65
N ALA A 191 0.64 8.52 23.31
CA ALA A 191 -0.60 9.11 23.81
C ALA A 191 -1.40 9.89 22.73
N GLY A 192 -0.91 9.94 21.47
CA GLY A 192 -1.57 10.63 20.37
C GLY A 192 -1.25 12.12 20.29
N ALA A 193 -0.29 12.65 21.06
CA ALA A 193 0.13 14.04 20.92
C ALA A 193 1.03 14.19 19.67
N PRO A 194 0.84 15.26 18.87
CA PRO A 194 1.67 15.51 17.70
C PRO A 194 3.15 15.66 18.03
N ILE A 195 4.01 15.07 17.20
CA ILE A 195 5.44 15.35 17.15
C ILE A 195 5.65 16.24 15.93
N GLU A 196 6.07 17.48 16.18
CA GLU A 196 6.26 18.48 15.12
C GLU A 196 7.37 18.06 14.16
N GLY A 197 7.12 18.23 12.87
CA GLY A 197 8.05 17.88 11.81
C GLY A 197 7.48 18.20 10.43
N PRO A 198 8.26 18.02 9.37
CA PRO A 198 7.77 18.12 8.00
C PRO A 198 6.59 17.19 7.75
N LYS A 199 5.74 17.57 6.81
CA LYS A 199 4.64 16.73 6.31
C LYS A 199 4.96 16.26 4.91
N THR A 200 4.78 14.97 4.64
CA THR A 200 4.89 14.43 3.28
C THR A 200 3.51 14.30 2.63
N ALA A 201 3.48 14.43 1.32
CA ALA A 201 2.28 14.12 0.54
C ALA A 201 1.89 12.65 0.70
N GLN A 202 2.86 11.76 0.76
CA GLN A 202 2.65 10.32 0.93
C GLN A 202 1.96 10.02 2.27
N ASP A 203 2.42 10.58 3.40
CA ASP A 203 1.78 10.39 4.70
C ASP A 203 0.34 10.92 4.72
N THR A 204 0.11 12.10 4.12
CA THR A 204 -1.22 12.70 3.98
C THR A 204 -2.14 11.83 3.11
N ALA A 205 -1.63 11.29 2.00
CA ALA A 205 -2.37 10.39 1.13
C ALA A 205 -2.69 9.04 1.79
N TYR A 206 -1.78 8.49 2.61
CA TYR A 206 -2.10 7.30 3.40
C TYR A 206 -3.19 7.56 4.43
N CYS A 207 -3.21 8.72 5.09
CA CYS A 207 -4.33 9.06 5.97
C CYS A 207 -5.65 9.08 5.19
N ALA A 208 -5.66 9.70 3.99
CA ALA A 208 -6.83 9.71 3.10
C ALA A 208 -7.25 8.28 2.70
N LEU A 209 -6.29 7.38 2.46
CA LEU A 209 -6.55 5.98 2.11
C LEU A 209 -7.26 5.22 3.25
N GLY A 210 -6.88 5.47 4.50
CA GLY A 210 -7.58 4.88 5.66
C GLY A 210 -9.04 5.30 5.73
N PHE A 211 -9.33 6.60 5.54
CA PHE A 211 -10.71 7.11 5.47
C PHE A 211 -11.46 6.57 4.24
N ALA A 212 -10.81 6.50 3.09
CA ALA A 212 -11.39 5.98 1.85
C ALA A 212 -11.80 4.51 1.98
N ALA A 213 -10.97 3.68 2.61
CA ALA A 213 -11.26 2.27 2.83
C ALA A 213 -12.45 2.06 3.75
N TYR A 214 -12.52 2.81 4.85
CA TYR A 214 -13.68 2.76 5.75
C TYR A 214 -14.95 3.28 5.05
N TYR A 215 -14.85 4.41 4.33
CA TYR A 215 -15.95 4.95 3.53
C TYR A 215 -16.43 3.95 2.46
N PHE A 216 -15.50 3.26 1.80
CA PHE A 216 -15.84 2.29 0.75
C PHE A 216 -16.74 1.16 1.26
N VAL A 217 -16.57 0.72 2.48
CA VAL A 217 -17.40 -0.36 3.05
C VAL A 217 -18.64 0.14 3.79
N THR A 218 -18.65 1.43 4.25
CA THR A 218 -19.72 1.94 5.13
C THR A 218 -20.57 3.05 4.54
N ARG A 219 -20.06 3.80 3.59
CA ARG A 219 -20.67 5.07 3.12
C ARG A 219 -20.83 6.10 4.25
N ASP A 220 -19.93 6.05 5.25
CA ASP A 220 -19.95 6.96 6.40
C ASP A 220 -19.65 8.40 5.94
N PRO A 221 -20.60 9.37 6.13
CA PRO A 221 -20.40 10.74 5.68
C PRO A 221 -19.27 11.47 6.45
N ALA A 222 -18.93 11.06 7.67
CA ALA A 222 -17.80 11.62 8.38
C ALA A 222 -16.48 11.19 7.75
N ALA A 223 -16.35 9.92 7.35
CA ALA A 223 -15.17 9.44 6.62
C ALA A 223 -15.05 10.09 5.24
N GLU A 224 -16.17 10.31 4.53
CA GLU A 224 -16.18 11.06 3.25
C GLU A 224 -15.67 12.50 3.44
N ALA A 225 -16.12 13.19 4.48
CA ALA A 225 -15.71 14.56 4.76
C ALA A 225 -14.20 14.67 5.04
N GLU A 226 -13.64 13.76 5.85
CA GLU A 226 -12.20 13.72 6.16
C GLU A 226 -11.37 13.39 4.91
N LEU A 227 -11.79 12.41 4.14
CA LEU A 227 -11.17 12.04 2.86
C LEU A 227 -11.10 13.25 1.92
N LEU A 228 -12.22 13.95 1.71
CA LEU A 228 -12.29 15.12 0.84
C LEU A 228 -11.44 16.29 1.35
N SER A 229 -11.41 16.52 2.66
CA SER A 229 -10.54 17.53 3.27
C SER A 229 -9.05 17.26 3.03
N LEU A 230 -8.62 16.00 3.12
CA LEU A 230 -7.24 15.63 2.82
C LEU A 230 -6.93 15.72 1.33
N ARG A 231 -7.86 15.29 0.47
CA ARG A 231 -7.76 15.49 -0.98
C ARG A 231 -7.60 16.97 -1.31
N ASP A 232 -8.43 17.84 -0.73
CA ASP A 232 -8.36 19.27 -0.99
C ASP A 232 -7.02 19.86 -0.52
N THR A 233 -6.44 19.37 0.59
CA THR A 233 -5.08 19.75 1.00
C THR A 233 -4.03 19.30 -0.01
N LEU A 234 -4.11 18.08 -0.55
CA LEU A 234 -3.14 17.56 -1.52
C LEU A 234 -3.18 18.32 -2.86
N PHE A 235 -4.36 18.77 -3.28
CA PHE A 235 -4.55 19.48 -4.55
C PHE A 235 -4.67 21.01 -4.41
N ASP A 236 -4.35 21.58 -3.26
CA ASP A 236 -4.30 23.03 -3.06
C ASP A 236 -2.91 23.58 -3.46
N PRO A 237 -2.84 24.57 -4.37
CA PRO A 237 -1.59 25.23 -4.75
C PRO A 237 -0.84 25.89 -3.58
N ALA A 238 -1.55 26.29 -2.53
CA ALA A 238 -0.94 26.86 -1.33
C ALA A 238 -0.23 25.79 -0.47
N THR A 239 -0.52 24.52 -0.68
CA THR A 239 0.04 23.41 0.10
C THR A 239 0.85 22.47 -0.80
N PHE A 240 0.28 21.33 -1.22
CA PHE A 240 1.04 20.31 -1.94
C PHE A 240 0.97 20.40 -3.47
N TRP A 241 -0.04 21.05 -4.05
CA TRP A 241 -0.18 21.08 -5.51
C TRP A 241 0.79 22.06 -6.18
N ASP A 242 1.65 21.58 -7.06
CA ASP A 242 2.47 22.39 -7.94
C ASP A 242 1.75 22.55 -9.30
N ALA A 243 0.97 23.61 -9.42
CA ALA A 243 0.16 23.87 -10.60
C ALA A 243 0.97 24.13 -11.88
N ALA A 244 2.23 24.58 -11.75
CA ALA A 244 3.09 24.85 -12.90
C ALA A 244 3.63 23.56 -13.55
N ASN A 245 3.82 22.52 -12.73
CA ASN A 245 4.34 21.22 -13.17
C ASN A 245 3.29 20.11 -13.11
N HIS A 246 2.03 20.42 -12.78
CA HIS A 246 0.92 19.47 -12.65
C HIS A 246 1.23 18.25 -11.76
N ARG A 247 1.91 18.49 -10.62
CA ARG A 247 2.36 17.44 -9.71
C ARG A 247 2.08 17.76 -8.25
N ILE A 248 2.15 16.76 -7.41
CA ILE A 248 2.13 16.90 -5.94
C ILE A 248 3.58 17.13 -5.46
N ARG A 249 3.82 18.09 -4.57
CA ARG A 249 5.10 18.29 -3.88
C ARG A 249 5.32 17.20 -2.85
N ASP A 250 6.54 16.68 -2.75
CA ASP A 250 6.85 15.53 -1.88
C ASP A 250 6.74 15.89 -0.41
N GLY A 251 7.32 17.03 -0.01
CA GLY A 251 7.35 17.48 1.38
C GLY A 251 7.08 18.96 1.56
N ARG A 252 6.47 19.29 2.70
CA ARG A 252 6.21 20.65 3.16
C ARG A 252 6.68 20.83 4.60
N SER A 253 7.00 22.07 4.99
CA SER A 253 7.21 22.42 6.40
C SER A 253 5.99 22.05 7.25
N ALA A 254 6.16 21.97 8.56
CA ALA A 254 5.10 21.61 9.51
C ALA A 254 3.84 22.47 9.36
N ASP A 255 3.99 23.74 8.99
CA ASP A 255 2.91 24.72 8.76
C ASP A 255 2.47 24.80 7.28
N LEU A 256 3.02 23.95 6.40
CA LEU A 256 2.77 23.90 4.96
C LEU A 256 3.21 25.14 4.17
N SER A 257 3.97 26.07 4.75
CA SER A 257 4.34 27.34 4.12
C SER A 257 5.51 27.24 3.14
N ALA A 258 6.39 26.24 3.28
CA ALA A 258 7.60 26.08 2.48
C ALA A 258 7.78 24.64 1.99
N ASP A 259 8.43 24.47 0.82
CA ASP A 259 8.87 23.17 0.33
C ASP A 259 10.02 22.65 1.22
N VAL A 260 10.02 21.36 1.47
CA VAL A 260 11.06 20.64 2.20
C VAL A 260 11.47 19.44 1.37
N ASP A 261 12.76 19.35 1.05
CA ASP A 261 13.33 18.13 0.51
C ASP A 261 13.59 17.15 1.65
N VAL A 262 12.60 16.30 1.90
CA VAL A 262 12.61 15.36 3.04
C VAL A 262 13.68 14.29 2.86
N GLU A 263 13.98 13.93 1.63
CA GLU A 263 14.88 12.83 1.28
C GLU A 263 16.29 13.30 0.86
N GLY A 264 16.47 14.62 0.60
CA GLY A 264 17.76 15.23 0.30
C GLY A 264 18.34 14.91 -1.07
N ASP A 265 17.51 14.46 -2.03
CA ASP A 265 17.96 14.10 -3.39
C ASP A 265 17.70 15.16 -4.44
N GLY A 266 16.99 16.23 -4.11
CA GLY A 266 16.68 17.38 -4.96
C GLY A 266 15.78 17.04 -6.16
N GLY A 267 15.26 15.82 -6.22
CA GLY A 267 14.32 15.35 -7.23
C GLY A 267 12.88 15.34 -6.74
N TRP A 268 11.97 14.95 -7.62
CA TRP A 268 10.58 14.65 -7.27
C TRP A 268 10.41 13.16 -7.16
N GLU A 269 9.67 12.70 -6.14
CA GLU A 269 9.49 11.29 -5.89
C GLU A 269 8.24 10.73 -6.57
N LEU A 270 8.40 9.57 -7.19
CA LEU A 270 7.32 8.80 -7.79
C LEU A 270 6.22 8.49 -6.75
N VAL A 271 6.60 8.13 -5.53
CA VAL A 271 5.67 7.71 -4.48
C VAL A 271 4.71 8.81 -4.02
N ALA A 272 5.06 10.09 -4.19
CA ALA A 272 4.16 11.21 -3.93
C ALA A 272 3.04 11.32 -4.96
N GLN A 273 3.24 10.77 -6.16
CA GLN A 273 2.30 10.82 -7.29
C GLN A 273 1.55 9.49 -7.48
N LEU A 274 2.09 8.38 -6.95
CA LEU A 274 1.64 7.03 -7.30
C LEU A 274 0.84 6.36 -6.21
N ASP A 275 1.47 6.04 -5.09
CA ASP A 275 1.06 4.98 -4.18
C ASP A 275 -0.31 5.25 -3.50
N ALA A 276 -0.29 5.84 -2.33
CA ALA A 276 -1.51 6.04 -1.54
C ALA A 276 -2.50 7.01 -2.22
N ILE A 277 -1.98 8.00 -3.01
CA ILE A 277 -2.84 9.01 -3.62
C ILE A 277 -3.75 8.41 -4.70
N ASN A 278 -3.19 7.61 -5.62
CA ASN A 278 -4.03 6.89 -6.58
C ASN A 278 -4.90 5.83 -5.89
N GLY A 279 -4.37 5.16 -4.85
CA GLY A 279 -5.11 4.14 -4.10
C GLY A 279 -6.41 4.70 -3.50
N PHE A 280 -6.35 5.83 -2.77
CA PHE A 280 -7.56 6.38 -2.19
C PHE A 280 -8.53 6.96 -3.23
N LEU A 281 -7.99 7.57 -4.30
CA LEU A 281 -8.81 8.11 -5.38
C LEU A 281 -9.53 6.98 -6.14
N LEU A 282 -8.83 5.91 -6.51
CA LEU A 282 -9.40 4.75 -7.20
C LEU A 282 -10.49 4.08 -6.36
N LEU A 283 -10.26 3.93 -5.06
CA LEU A 283 -11.21 3.28 -4.17
C LEU A 283 -12.48 4.10 -3.98
N SER A 284 -12.34 5.42 -3.79
CA SER A 284 -13.47 6.30 -3.46
C SER A 284 -14.21 6.86 -4.67
N GLN A 285 -13.52 7.13 -5.78
CA GLN A 285 -14.09 7.83 -6.95
C GLN A 285 -15.44 7.26 -7.41
N PRO A 286 -15.62 5.95 -7.64
CA PRO A 286 -16.87 5.43 -8.18
C PRO A 286 -18.04 5.47 -7.19
N VAL A 287 -17.75 5.62 -5.90
CA VAL A 287 -18.72 5.49 -4.80
C VAL A 287 -18.98 6.79 -4.04
N MET A 288 -18.37 7.90 -4.46
CA MET A 288 -18.64 9.22 -3.87
C MET A 288 -20.14 9.56 -3.92
N SER A 289 -20.59 10.25 -2.86
CA SER A 289 -22.02 10.57 -2.65
C SER A 289 -22.64 11.41 -3.78
N THR A 290 -21.84 12.25 -4.47
CA THR A 290 -22.32 13.11 -5.54
C THR A 290 -21.57 12.91 -6.86
N GLU A 291 -22.27 13.13 -7.98
CA GLU A 291 -21.67 13.07 -9.33
C GLU A 291 -20.55 14.11 -9.49
N THR A 292 -20.72 15.30 -8.93
CA THR A 292 -19.68 16.34 -8.96
C THR A 292 -18.37 15.84 -8.34
N ARG A 293 -18.45 15.13 -7.21
CA ARG A 293 -17.25 14.56 -6.56
C ARG A 293 -16.68 13.41 -7.37
N ARG A 294 -17.52 12.53 -7.94
CA ARG A 294 -17.05 11.45 -8.83
C ARG A 294 -16.26 12.00 -10.02
N THR A 295 -16.78 13.05 -10.67
CA THR A 295 -16.13 13.72 -11.80
C THR A 295 -14.83 14.41 -11.36
N GLN A 296 -14.81 15.08 -10.21
CA GLN A 296 -13.62 15.72 -9.67
C GLN A 296 -12.49 14.70 -9.44
N LEU A 297 -12.76 13.62 -8.71
CA LEU A 297 -11.76 12.59 -8.42
C LEU A 297 -11.28 11.87 -9.69
N LEU A 298 -12.14 11.71 -10.68
CA LEU A 298 -11.76 11.16 -11.98
C LEU A 298 -10.79 12.09 -12.73
N GLY A 299 -11.01 13.40 -12.66
CA GLY A 299 -10.11 14.42 -13.19
C GLY A 299 -8.74 14.39 -12.50
N ASP A 300 -8.72 14.23 -11.16
CA ASP A 300 -7.48 14.09 -10.38
C ASP A 300 -6.68 12.84 -10.80
N LEU A 301 -7.36 11.69 -10.94
CA LEU A 301 -6.75 10.44 -11.41
C LEU A 301 -6.14 10.59 -12.80
N ARG A 302 -6.85 11.22 -13.74
CA ARG A 302 -6.33 11.49 -15.08
C ARG A 302 -5.07 12.36 -15.04
N THR A 303 -5.11 13.43 -14.24
CA THR A 303 -3.99 14.35 -14.09
C THR A 303 -2.76 13.66 -13.51
N LEU A 304 -2.91 12.90 -12.43
CA LEU A 304 -1.79 12.16 -11.82
C LEU A 304 -1.24 11.09 -12.77
N SER A 305 -2.09 10.39 -13.51
CA SER A 305 -1.65 9.44 -14.53
C SER A 305 -0.79 10.09 -15.60
N GLN A 306 -1.18 11.29 -16.08
CA GLN A 306 -0.38 12.06 -17.02
C GLN A 306 0.93 12.52 -16.39
N THR A 307 0.92 12.97 -15.12
CA THR A 307 2.12 13.33 -14.36
C THR A 307 3.15 12.18 -14.30
N LEU A 308 2.69 10.94 -14.10
CA LEU A 308 3.57 9.77 -14.11
C LEU A 308 4.28 9.61 -15.47
N LEU A 309 3.54 9.75 -16.56
CA LEU A 309 4.09 9.63 -17.92
C LEU A 309 5.06 10.77 -18.24
N ASP A 310 4.71 12.01 -17.91
CA ASP A 310 5.50 13.20 -18.29
C ASP A 310 6.80 13.29 -17.49
N HIS A 311 6.77 12.97 -16.20
CA HIS A 311 7.89 13.27 -15.32
C HIS A 311 8.71 12.06 -14.89
N PHE A 312 8.14 10.86 -14.86
CA PHE A 312 8.81 9.68 -14.31
C PHE A 312 9.13 8.60 -15.34
N LEU A 313 8.43 8.59 -16.48
CA LEU A 313 8.64 7.58 -17.51
C LEU A 313 9.90 7.88 -18.35
N ALA A 314 10.72 6.85 -18.60
CA ALA A 314 11.70 6.79 -19.69
C ALA A 314 12.03 5.32 -19.97
N ASP A 315 12.23 4.96 -21.23
CA ASP A 315 12.54 3.59 -21.67
C ASP A 315 11.52 2.53 -21.21
N GLY A 316 10.26 2.91 -21.07
CA GLY A 316 9.19 2.03 -20.57
C GLY A 316 9.27 1.70 -19.08
N ILE A 317 10.15 2.36 -18.30
CA ILE A 317 10.25 2.22 -16.84
C ILE A 317 9.85 3.54 -16.16
N PHE A 318 9.13 3.42 -15.04
CA PHE A 318 8.84 4.53 -14.15
C PHE A 318 9.99 4.68 -13.14
N TRP A 319 10.72 5.78 -13.24
CA TRP A 319 11.87 6.05 -12.39
C TRP A 319 11.42 6.61 -11.05
N GLY A 320 11.98 6.11 -9.96
CA GLY A 320 11.59 6.48 -8.61
C GLY A 320 11.80 7.95 -8.27
N VAL A 321 12.77 8.61 -8.90
CA VAL A 321 13.07 10.04 -8.74
C VAL A 321 13.23 10.69 -10.10
N SER A 322 12.56 11.82 -10.34
CA SER A 322 12.44 12.47 -11.65
C SER A 322 13.77 12.90 -12.29
N ASN A 323 14.77 13.29 -11.46
CA ASN A 323 16.12 13.67 -11.90
C ASN A 323 17.12 12.51 -11.94
N ALA A 324 16.65 11.27 -11.66
CA ALA A 324 17.49 10.08 -11.59
C ALA A 324 17.21 9.07 -12.71
N LYS A 325 16.53 9.48 -13.78
CA LYS A 325 16.24 8.61 -14.94
C LYS A 325 17.52 7.98 -15.48
N GLY A 326 17.46 6.67 -15.78
CA GLY A 326 18.62 5.89 -16.21
C GLY A 326 19.49 5.32 -15.08
N ARG A 327 19.23 5.66 -13.82
CA ARG A 327 20.01 5.19 -12.67
C ARG A 327 19.27 4.09 -11.90
N PHE A 328 19.49 2.84 -12.25
CA PHE A 328 18.79 1.66 -11.70
C PHE A 328 18.97 1.40 -10.20
N ARG A 329 19.95 2.02 -9.54
CA ARG A 329 20.21 1.84 -8.11
C ARG A 329 19.74 3.03 -7.26
N THR A 330 18.77 3.80 -7.76
CA THR A 330 18.14 4.88 -6.99
C THR A 330 16.90 4.39 -6.26
N LYS A 331 16.38 5.21 -5.35
CA LYS A 331 15.15 4.95 -4.60
C LYS A 331 13.98 4.61 -5.53
N HIS A 332 13.09 3.77 -5.07
CA HIS A 332 11.83 3.40 -5.72
C HIS A 332 11.99 2.86 -7.16
N VAL A 333 13.21 2.48 -7.57
CA VAL A 333 13.47 1.74 -8.81
C VAL A 333 13.47 0.26 -8.48
N ASP A 334 12.30 -0.27 -8.22
CA ASP A 334 12.01 -1.67 -7.97
C ASP A 334 10.81 -2.10 -8.82
N PHE A 335 10.58 -3.40 -8.92
CA PHE A 335 9.48 -3.92 -9.71
C PHE A 335 8.12 -3.58 -9.09
N GLY A 336 8.04 -3.41 -7.76
CA GLY A 336 6.81 -3.06 -7.08
C GLY A 336 6.28 -1.71 -7.53
N HIS A 337 7.05 -0.63 -7.35
CA HIS A 337 6.62 0.71 -7.76
C HIS A 337 6.45 0.81 -9.29
N ASN A 338 7.36 0.20 -10.05
CA ASN A 338 7.28 0.24 -11.51
C ASN A 338 5.99 -0.42 -12.02
N LEU A 339 5.74 -1.66 -11.64
CA LEU A 339 4.61 -2.43 -12.14
C LEU A 339 3.29 -2.00 -11.50
N LYS A 340 3.33 -1.46 -10.27
CA LYS A 340 2.18 -0.77 -9.67
C LYS A 340 1.78 0.46 -10.47
N SER A 341 2.73 1.22 -11.04
CA SER A 341 2.42 2.34 -11.93
C SER A 341 1.61 1.88 -13.14
N TYR A 342 1.98 0.77 -13.76
CA TYR A 342 1.20 0.17 -14.85
C TYR A 342 -0.19 -0.29 -14.40
N TRP A 343 -0.27 -0.91 -13.22
CA TRP A 343 -1.55 -1.35 -12.66
C TRP A 343 -2.49 -0.18 -12.38
N MET A 344 -1.97 0.91 -11.79
CA MET A 344 -2.74 2.13 -11.53
C MET A 344 -3.21 2.79 -12.82
N LEU A 345 -2.32 2.94 -13.82
CA LEU A 345 -2.70 3.46 -15.15
C LEU A 345 -3.84 2.63 -15.77
N LEU A 346 -3.77 1.31 -15.67
CA LEU A 346 -4.79 0.41 -16.18
C LEU A 346 -6.13 0.60 -15.45
N GLN A 347 -6.12 0.70 -14.11
CA GLN A 347 -7.33 0.92 -13.32
C GLN A 347 -7.95 2.31 -13.57
N VAL A 348 -7.12 3.33 -13.79
CA VAL A 348 -7.59 4.68 -14.15
C VAL A 348 -8.18 4.66 -15.57
N ASP A 349 -7.48 4.07 -16.52
CA ASP A 349 -7.89 4.01 -17.93
C ASP A 349 -9.26 3.35 -18.13
N LYS A 350 -9.54 2.28 -17.36
CA LYS A 350 -10.86 1.63 -17.35
C LYS A 350 -12.02 2.56 -17.01
N ARG A 351 -11.77 3.66 -16.30
CA ARG A 351 -12.77 4.65 -15.88
C ARG A 351 -12.90 5.84 -16.82
N LEU A 352 -11.93 6.01 -17.71
CA LEU A 352 -11.91 7.09 -18.70
C LEU A 352 -12.57 6.63 -20.00
N ALA A 353 -13.50 7.43 -20.52
CA ALA A 353 -14.26 7.05 -21.72
C ALA A 353 -13.41 6.99 -23.00
N ASP A 354 -12.28 7.66 -23.02
CA ASP A 354 -11.34 7.76 -24.15
C ASP A 354 -10.16 6.78 -24.07
N HIS A 355 -10.01 6.04 -22.97
CA HIS A 355 -8.98 5.02 -22.73
C HIS A 355 -7.56 5.44 -23.19
N PRO A 356 -7.03 6.58 -22.71
CA PRO A 356 -5.82 7.18 -23.26
C PRO A 356 -4.53 6.38 -22.93
N PHE A 357 -4.55 5.51 -21.92
CA PHE A 357 -3.39 4.77 -21.45
C PHE A 357 -3.36 3.30 -21.90
N GLN A 358 -4.46 2.77 -22.45
CA GLN A 358 -4.60 1.35 -22.79
C GLN A 358 -3.50 0.84 -23.73
N ALA A 359 -3.26 1.57 -24.84
CA ALA A 359 -2.23 1.18 -25.81
C ALA A 359 -0.83 1.21 -25.21
N PHE A 360 -0.49 2.23 -24.43
CA PHE A 360 0.80 2.36 -23.76
C PHE A 360 1.04 1.21 -22.76
N VAL A 361 0.05 0.91 -21.93
CA VAL A 361 0.17 -0.21 -20.97
C VAL A 361 0.36 -1.53 -21.71
N ALA A 362 -0.45 -1.80 -22.73
CA ALA A 362 -0.35 -3.04 -23.50
C ALA A 362 1.01 -3.22 -24.20
N GLU A 363 1.62 -2.12 -24.65
CA GLU A 363 2.93 -2.15 -25.32
C GLU A 363 4.07 -2.54 -24.37
N HIS A 364 4.05 -2.06 -23.11
CA HIS A 364 5.23 -2.09 -22.24
C HIS A 364 5.13 -3.09 -21.08
N VAL A 365 3.95 -3.30 -20.50
CA VAL A 365 3.79 -4.00 -19.23
C VAL A 365 4.31 -5.44 -19.25
N HIS A 366 4.12 -6.12 -20.38
CA HIS A 366 4.50 -7.53 -20.50
C HIS A 366 6.01 -7.76 -20.45
N ALA A 367 6.79 -6.88 -21.07
CA ALA A 367 8.25 -6.98 -21.07
C ALA A 367 8.82 -6.82 -19.65
N TRP A 368 8.25 -5.93 -18.85
CA TRP A 368 8.67 -5.72 -17.47
C TRP A 368 8.24 -6.84 -16.53
N LEU A 369 7.05 -7.42 -16.70
CA LEU A 369 6.65 -8.63 -15.97
C LEU A 369 7.49 -9.85 -16.35
N ASP A 370 7.86 -9.98 -17.63
CA ASP A 370 8.72 -11.07 -18.09
C ASP A 370 10.14 -10.93 -17.52
N LEU A 371 10.68 -9.69 -17.41
CA LEU A 371 11.97 -9.41 -16.77
C LEU A 371 11.93 -9.67 -15.25
N ALA A 372 10.81 -9.32 -14.59
CA ALA A 372 10.64 -9.54 -13.17
C ALA A 372 10.52 -11.03 -12.79
N TYR A 373 10.12 -11.89 -13.73
CA TYR A 373 9.91 -13.29 -13.46
C TYR A 373 11.21 -14.10 -13.61
N ASP A 374 11.67 -14.69 -12.50
CA ASP A 374 12.80 -15.64 -12.53
C ASP A 374 12.34 -17.00 -13.04
N SER A 375 12.56 -17.28 -14.31
CA SER A 375 12.17 -18.56 -14.94
C SER A 375 12.92 -19.78 -14.39
N VAL A 376 14.00 -19.57 -13.64
CA VAL A 376 14.77 -20.67 -13.01
C VAL A 376 14.10 -21.14 -11.72
N THR A 377 13.54 -20.20 -10.96
CA THR A 377 12.98 -20.48 -9.63
C THR A 377 11.45 -20.36 -9.57
N GLY A 378 10.80 -19.78 -10.58
CA GLY A 378 9.35 -19.55 -10.60
C GLY A 378 8.88 -18.44 -9.68
N ARG A 379 9.74 -17.46 -9.35
CA ARG A 379 9.47 -16.38 -8.38
C ARG A 379 9.51 -15.01 -9.04
N TRP A 380 8.86 -14.04 -8.38
CA TRP A 380 9.04 -12.63 -8.73
C TRP A 380 10.35 -12.08 -8.16
N GLY A 381 11.03 -11.24 -8.96
CA GLY A 381 12.24 -10.54 -8.59
C GLY A 381 11.98 -9.23 -7.82
N LYS A 382 13.06 -8.59 -7.38
CA LYS A 382 13.05 -7.39 -6.55
C LYS A 382 13.08 -6.11 -7.38
N ARG A 383 14.10 -5.98 -8.24
CA ARG A 383 14.32 -4.75 -9.03
C ARG A 383 15.03 -5.03 -10.35
N PRO A 384 14.86 -4.14 -11.35
CA PRO A 384 15.72 -4.16 -12.52
C PRO A 384 17.12 -3.63 -12.15
N LEU A 385 18.16 -4.25 -12.71
CA LEU A 385 19.54 -3.78 -12.66
C LEU A 385 19.96 -3.11 -13.97
N SER A 386 19.25 -3.42 -15.05
CA SER A 386 19.33 -2.81 -16.37
C SER A 386 18.00 -3.06 -17.10
N LEU A 387 17.90 -2.63 -18.35
CA LEU A 387 16.73 -2.95 -19.21
C LEU A 387 16.57 -4.44 -19.51
N THR A 388 17.57 -5.28 -19.21
CA THR A 388 17.57 -6.71 -19.57
C THR A 388 18.00 -7.64 -18.45
N THR A 389 18.35 -7.12 -17.26
CA THR A 389 18.81 -7.90 -16.11
C THR A 389 18.11 -7.46 -14.85
N ALA A 390 17.90 -8.38 -13.92
CA ALA A 390 17.18 -8.16 -12.68
C ALA A 390 17.92 -8.72 -11.45
N GLU A 391 17.68 -8.14 -10.30
CA GLU A 391 17.97 -8.69 -8.99
C GLU A 391 16.80 -9.56 -8.57
N TYR A 392 17.09 -10.81 -8.18
CA TYR A 392 16.09 -11.76 -7.71
C TYR A 392 16.17 -11.95 -6.18
N GLY A 393 15.14 -12.52 -5.61
CA GLY A 393 14.72 -12.37 -4.25
C GLY A 393 13.64 -11.27 -4.23
N SER A 394 12.82 -11.15 -3.20
CA SER A 394 11.74 -10.15 -3.23
C SER A 394 11.28 -9.76 -1.84
N ASP A 395 10.71 -8.58 -1.75
CA ASP A 395 9.98 -8.13 -0.57
C ASP A 395 8.50 -8.50 -0.73
N TRP A 396 7.80 -8.77 0.39
CA TRP A 396 6.40 -9.23 0.39
C TRP A 396 5.46 -8.30 -0.40
N TRP A 397 5.66 -6.99 -0.28
CA TRP A 397 4.79 -6.02 -0.94
C TRP A 397 5.05 -5.95 -2.45
N ILE A 398 6.32 -6.01 -2.89
CA ILE A 398 6.68 -6.09 -4.32
C ILE A 398 6.03 -7.33 -4.93
N TYR A 399 6.17 -8.47 -4.24
CA TYR A 399 5.63 -9.74 -4.69
C TYR A 399 4.10 -9.69 -4.83
N ALA A 400 3.41 -9.06 -3.86
CA ALA A 400 1.97 -8.86 -3.91
C ALA A 400 1.54 -8.01 -5.10
N GLU A 401 2.23 -6.89 -5.38
CA GLU A 401 1.91 -6.01 -6.51
C GLU A 401 2.04 -6.73 -7.86
N LEU A 402 3.07 -7.56 -8.02
CA LEU A 402 3.28 -8.30 -9.27
C LEU A 402 2.22 -9.41 -9.47
N ASP A 403 1.85 -10.11 -8.41
CA ASP A 403 0.75 -11.09 -8.45
C ASP A 403 -0.58 -10.42 -8.80
N GLN A 404 -0.89 -9.26 -8.20
CA GLN A 404 -2.13 -8.49 -8.46
C GLN A 404 -2.18 -7.99 -9.91
N LEU A 405 -1.08 -7.42 -10.42
CA LEU A 405 -1.02 -6.97 -11.81
C LEU A 405 -1.16 -8.13 -12.79
N SER A 406 -0.40 -9.22 -12.61
CA SER A 406 -0.47 -10.38 -13.49
C SER A 406 -1.86 -11.01 -13.50
N ALA A 407 -2.53 -11.06 -12.36
CA ALA A 407 -3.90 -11.54 -12.24
C ALA A 407 -4.91 -10.60 -12.92
N THR A 408 -4.71 -9.29 -12.80
CA THR A 408 -5.54 -8.29 -13.50
C THR A 408 -5.38 -8.38 -15.02
N LEU A 409 -4.15 -8.61 -15.50
CA LEU A 409 -3.90 -8.79 -16.94
C LEU A 409 -4.52 -10.07 -17.48
N ASP A 410 -4.57 -11.14 -16.67
CA ASP A 410 -5.29 -12.36 -17.04
C ASP A 410 -6.81 -12.10 -17.15
N LEU A 411 -7.39 -11.38 -16.20
CA LEU A 411 -8.79 -10.96 -16.24
C LEU A 411 -9.15 -10.21 -17.54
N LEU A 412 -8.25 -9.35 -18.02
CA LEU A 412 -8.49 -8.47 -19.17
C LEU A 412 -8.06 -9.08 -20.52
N GLY A 413 -7.13 -10.02 -20.50
CA GLY A 413 -6.47 -10.56 -21.70
C GLY A 413 -6.54 -12.07 -21.89
N GLY A 414 -7.18 -12.83 -20.99
CA GLY A 414 -7.43 -14.26 -21.18
C GLY A 414 -6.28 -15.19 -20.78
N ALA A 415 -5.82 -15.14 -19.53
CA ALA A 415 -5.00 -16.17 -18.87
C ALA A 415 -3.54 -16.34 -19.38
N ARG A 416 -2.92 -15.27 -19.84
CA ARG A 416 -1.51 -15.27 -20.26
C ARG A 416 -0.54 -15.68 -19.14
N TYR A 417 -0.88 -15.34 -17.89
CA TYR A 417 0.00 -15.52 -16.73
C TYR A 417 -0.38 -16.71 -15.84
N PHE A 418 -1.40 -17.50 -16.16
CA PHE A 418 -1.89 -18.59 -15.29
C PHE A 418 -0.79 -19.54 -14.84
N GLU A 419 0.12 -19.94 -15.74
CA GLU A 419 1.24 -20.84 -15.40
C GLU A 419 2.23 -20.16 -14.44
N LYS A 420 2.64 -18.91 -14.74
CA LYS A 420 3.54 -18.14 -13.88
C LYS A 420 2.91 -17.89 -12.51
N ARG A 421 1.65 -17.47 -12.48
CA ARG A 421 0.89 -17.23 -11.25
C ARG A 421 0.72 -18.50 -10.41
N THR A 422 0.55 -19.64 -11.03
CA THR A 422 0.48 -20.91 -10.29
C THR A 422 1.77 -21.14 -9.49
N GLN A 423 2.93 -20.78 -10.04
CA GLN A 423 4.21 -20.90 -9.35
C GLN A 423 4.41 -19.79 -8.32
N THR A 424 4.23 -18.54 -8.70
CA THR A 424 4.48 -17.39 -7.79
C THR A 424 3.56 -17.41 -6.59
N GLN A 425 2.27 -17.69 -6.78
CA GLN A 425 1.29 -17.79 -5.70
C GLN A 425 1.53 -19.00 -4.79
N GLN A 426 2.04 -20.11 -5.33
CA GLN A 426 2.47 -21.24 -4.51
C GLN A 426 3.67 -20.84 -3.62
N HIS A 427 4.64 -20.11 -4.15
CA HIS A 427 5.78 -19.58 -3.39
C HIS A 427 5.33 -18.59 -2.30
N TRP A 428 4.38 -17.72 -2.60
CA TRP A 428 3.79 -16.85 -1.58
C TRP A 428 3.26 -17.64 -0.37
N LEU A 429 2.44 -18.64 -0.62
CA LEU A 429 1.81 -19.43 0.43
C LEU A 429 2.79 -20.29 1.24
N THR A 430 3.91 -20.69 0.64
CA THR A 430 4.88 -21.60 1.26
C THR A 430 6.11 -20.91 1.84
N GLU A 431 6.50 -19.76 1.32
CA GLU A 431 7.76 -19.11 1.66
C GLU A 431 7.56 -17.79 2.44
N PHE A 432 6.58 -16.97 2.05
CA PHE A 432 6.30 -15.73 2.81
C PHE A 432 5.49 -15.97 4.08
N VAL A 433 4.63 -16.98 4.12
CA VAL A 433 3.83 -17.27 5.32
C VAL A 433 4.70 -17.85 6.43
N ASP A 434 4.81 -17.17 7.56
CA ASP A 434 5.56 -17.68 8.72
C ASP A 434 4.78 -18.79 9.46
N THR A 435 4.95 -20.00 9.01
CA THR A 435 4.31 -21.18 9.60
C THR A 435 4.92 -21.64 10.94
N ARG A 436 6.04 -21.03 11.37
CA ARG A 436 6.75 -21.39 12.60
C ARG A 436 6.07 -20.81 13.85
N ARG A 437 5.14 -19.88 13.70
CA ARG A 437 4.45 -19.20 14.79
C ARG A 437 2.93 -19.38 14.70
N PRO A 438 2.21 -19.43 15.85
CA PRO A 438 0.76 -19.60 15.84
C PRO A 438 0.00 -18.48 15.10
N ALA A 439 0.39 -17.22 15.33
CA ALA A 439 -0.13 -16.07 14.60
C ALA A 439 0.78 -15.78 13.42
N ARG A 440 0.55 -16.44 12.32
CA ARG A 440 1.46 -16.57 11.19
C ARG A 440 1.93 -15.24 10.61
N GLU A 441 1.12 -14.53 9.83
CA GLU A 441 1.51 -13.36 9.02
C GLU A 441 2.75 -13.61 8.15
N LEU A 442 3.05 -12.66 7.27
CA LEU A 442 4.11 -12.78 6.27
C LEU A 442 5.45 -12.27 6.80
N ILE A 443 6.51 -12.91 6.36
CA ILE A 443 7.87 -12.38 6.47
C ILE A 443 8.07 -11.22 5.49
N SER A 444 9.05 -10.36 5.76
CA SER A 444 9.24 -9.13 4.98
C SER A 444 9.95 -9.38 3.65
N SER A 445 10.92 -10.32 3.62
CA SER A 445 11.74 -10.55 2.42
C SER A 445 12.22 -11.99 2.32
N ILE A 446 12.45 -12.45 1.10
CA ILE A 446 13.06 -13.75 0.76
C ILE A 446 14.24 -13.55 -0.17
N HIS A 447 15.22 -14.44 -0.08
CA HIS A 447 16.28 -14.62 -1.06
C HIS A 447 15.74 -15.28 -2.34
N ARG A 448 16.58 -15.33 -3.39
CA ARG A 448 16.23 -15.97 -4.67
C ARG A 448 15.81 -17.43 -4.52
N ASP A 449 16.37 -18.15 -3.55
CA ASP A 449 16.06 -19.55 -3.27
C ASP A 449 14.80 -19.75 -2.41
N GLY A 450 14.12 -18.66 -2.01
CA GLY A 450 12.93 -18.68 -1.17
C GLY A 450 13.22 -18.70 0.33
N SER A 451 14.49 -18.76 0.74
CA SER A 451 14.84 -18.65 2.15
C SER A 451 14.61 -17.23 2.67
N PRO A 452 14.25 -17.05 3.96
CA PRO A 452 14.10 -15.73 4.56
C PRO A 452 15.38 -14.88 4.46
N ALA A 453 15.24 -13.64 3.97
CA ALA A 453 16.38 -12.74 3.75
C ALA A 453 16.95 -12.11 5.03
N TYR A 454 16.22 -12.16 6.14
CA TYR A 454 16.65 -11.58 7.41
C TYR A 454 16.81 -12.66 8.49
N PRO A 455 17.77 -12.47 9.44
CA PRO A 455 17.85 -13.35 10.59
C PRO A 455 16.56 -13.27 11.42
N TRP A 456 15.98 -14.43 11.68
CA TRP A 456 14.73 -14.55 12.41
C TRP A 456 14.99 -14.62 13.91
N THR A 457 15.48 -13.55 14.49
CA THR A 457 15.56 -13.41 15.94
C THR A 457 14.35 -12.60 16.43
N ASP A 458 13.86 -12.91 17.61
CA ASP A 458 12.72 -12.18 18.20
C ASP A 458 13.05 -10.72 18.54
N THR A 459 14.33 -10.34 18.45
CA THR A 459 14.83 -9.02 18.82
C THR A 459 15.04 -8.09 17.63
N ASP A 460 15.28 -8.61 16.41
CA ASP A 460 15.83 -7.81 15.31
C ASP A 460 14.88 -7.64 14.13
N THR A 461 13.73 -8.35 14.11
CA THR A 461 12.77 -8.26 13.01
C THR A 461 11.36 -8.02 13.53
N SER A 462 10.71 -7.01 12.98
CA SER A 462 9.29 -6.75 13.25
C SER A 462 8.41 -7.20 12.09
N LYS A 463 7.29 -7.86 12.41
CA LYS A 463 6.22 -8.13 11.43
C LYS A 463 5.30 -6.94 11.22
N CYS A 464 5.40 -5.93 12.08
CA CYS A 464 4.70 -4.67 12.00
C CYS A 464 5.68 -3.55 12.30
N ASN A 465 5.82 -2.59 11.41
CA ASN A 465 6.63 -1.39 11.57
C ASN A 465 5.94 -0.20 10.89
N GLU A 466 6.57 0.96 10.84
CA GLU A 466 6.00 2.18 10.27
C GLU A 466 5.58 2.04 8.81
N TRP A 467 6.10 1.03 8.08
CA TRP A 467 5.75 0.73 6.70
C TRP A 467 4.98 -0.58 6.52
N LYS A 468 5.21 -1.58 7.37
CA LYS A 468 4.56 -2.88 7.28
C LYS A 468 3.36 -2.98 8.23
N SER A 469 2.17 -3.05 7.65
CA SER A 469 0.91 -3.36 8.32
C SER A 469 0.19 -4.49 7.59
N SER A 470 -1.09 -4.74 7.89
CA SER A 470 -1.92 -5.69 7.14
C SER A 470 -2.26 -5.25 5.71
N PHE A 471 -1.89 -4.04 5.30
CA PHE A 471 -2.30 -3.43 4.03
C PHE A 471 -2.08 -4.37 2.84
N HIS A 472 -0.81 -4.60 2.44
CA HIS A 472 -0.52 -5.41 1.24
C HIS A 472 -0.95 -6.88 1.40
N SER A 473 -0.82 -7.48 2.60
CA SER A 473 -1.22 -8.87 2.81
C SER A 473 -2.74 -9.07 2.71
N THR A 474 -3.53 -8.12 3.19
CA THR A 474 -4.99 -8.18 3.08
C THR A 474 -5.45 -7.84 1.66
N GLU A 475 -4.87 -6.80 1.04
CA GLU A 475 -5.20 -6.41 -0.34
C GLU A 475 -4.90 -7.56 -1.31
N HIS A 476 -3.72 -8.18 -1.20
CA HIS A 476 -3.33 -9.32 -2.02
C HIS A 476 -4.34 -10.47 -1.90
N ALA A 477 -4.70 -10.85 -0.67
CA ALA A 477 -5.68 -11.91 -0.45
C ALA A 477 -7.07 -11.54 -1.03
N LEU A 478 -7.53 -10.30 -0.87
CA LEU A 478 -8.79 -9.80 -1.40
C LEU A 478 -8.80 -9.82 -2.94
N VAL A 479 -7.78 -9.23 -3.56
CA VAL A 479 -7.68 -9.16 -5.03
C VAL A 479 -7.64 -10.57 -5.63
N LEU A 480 -6.82 -11.47 -5.06
CA LEU A 480 -6.72 -12.83 -5.59
C LEU A 480 -7.95 -13.69 -5.28
N ALA A 481 -8.68 -13.41 -4.20
CA ALA A 481 -9.98 -14.05 -3.96
C ALA A 481 -11.02 -13.61 -5.02
N ILE A 482 -11.09 -12.31 -5.32
CA ILE A 482 -11.99 -11.78 -6.37
C ILE A 482 -11.63 -12.38 -7.73
N LEU A 483 -10.35 -12.36 -8.10
CA LEU A 483 -9.89 -12.88 -9.39
C LEU A 483 -9.90 -14.42 -9.46
N GLY A 484 -9.87 -15.09 -8.31
CA GLY A 484 -10.13 -16.53 -8.21
C GLY A 484 -11.57 -16.88 -8.61
N HIS A 485 -12.55 -16.09 -8.20
CA HIS A 485 -13.93 -16.26 -8.66
C HIS A 485 -14.07 -16.12 -10.18
N TRP A 486 -13.37 -15.14 -10.78
CA TRP A 486 -13.32 -15.05 -12.23
C TRP A 486 -12.68 -16.32 -12.86
N ALA A 487 -11.56 -16.80 -12.34
CA ALA A 487 -10.89 -17.97 -12.88
C ALA A 487 -11.76 -19.25 -12.78
N GLU A 488 -12.62 -19.34 -11.76
CA GLU A 488 -13.56 -20.44 -11.51
C GLU A 488 -14.92 -20.26 -12.23
N ASP A 489 -15.12 -19.13 -12.93
CA ASP A 489 -16.41 -18.74 -13.53
C ASP A 489 -17.56 -18.74 -12.52
N THR A 490 -17.33 -18.11 -11.37
CA THR A 490 -18.26 -18.02 -10.24
C THR A 490 -18.50 -16.58 -9.81
N GLU A 491 -19.61 -16.34 -9.10
CA GLU A 491 -19.92 -15.02 -8.54
C GLU A 491 -19.10 -14.77 -7.27
N VAL A 492 -18.55 -13.54 -7.13
CA VAL A 492 -17.93 -13.09 -5.88
C VAL A 492 -18.97 -12.44 -4.97
N GLU A 493 -19.01 -12.83 -3.70
CA GLU A 493 -19.82 -12.18 -2.66
C GLU A 493 -18.93 -11.30 -1.78
N LEU A 494 -19.31 -10.02 -1.62
CA LEU A 494 -18.61 -9.03 -0.80
C LEU A 494 -19.56 -8.39 0.20
N HIS A 495 -19.00 -7.93 1.33
CA HIS A 495 -19.73 -7.48 2.51
C HIS A 495 -19.60 -5.97 2.73
N PHE A 496 -20.73 -5.30 2.91
CA PHE A 496 -20.84 -3.87 3.18
C PHE A 496 -21.65 -3.64 4.47
N ALA A 497 -21.42 -2.51 5.14
CA ALA A 497 -22.19 -2.10 6.31
C ALA A 497 -22.59 -0.64 6.15
N VAL A 498 -23.75 -0.38 5.62
CA VAL A 498 -24.20 0.96 5.21
C VAL A 498 -25.38 1.44 6.08
N PRO A 499 -25.69 2.75 6.12
CA PRO A 499 -26.90 3.24 6.77
C PRO A 499 -28.13 2.51 6.22
N GLU A 500 -29.10 2.24 7.09
CA GLU A 500 -30.33 1.52 6.74
C GLU A 500 -31.02 2.13 5.50
N ALA A 501 -31.08 3.47 5.45
CA ALA A 501 -31.72 4.19 4.34
C ALA A 501 -31.04 3.95 2.99
N ASP A 502 -29.76 3.63 2.98
CA ASP A 502 -28.94 3.46 1.78
C ASP A 502 -28.80 2.00 1.35
N SER A 503 -29.25 1.06 2.20
CA SER A 503 -28.99 -0.38 2.05
C SER A 503 -29.38 -0.98 0.68
N THR A 504 -30.38 -0.40 0.04
CA THR A 504 -30.89 -0.86 -1.29
C THR A 504 -30.37 -0.05 -2.46
N THR A 505 -29.76 1.12 -2.23
CA THR A 505 -29.46 2.10 -3.29
C THR A 505 -28.00 2.51 -3.43
N PHE A 506 -27.16 2.23 -2.42
CA PHE A 506 -25.74 2.60 -2.50
C PHE A 506 -25.04 1.92 -3.68
N ILE A 507 -24.08 2.61 -4.28
CA ILE A 507 -23.25 2.05 -5.35
C ILE A 507 -22.26 1.04 -4.72
N ALA A 508 -22.40 -0.23 -5.07
CA ALA A 508 -21.47 -1.29 -4.69
C ALA A 508 -20.48 -1.57 -5.84
N LYS A 509 -19.23 -1.87 -5.50
CA LYS A 509 -18.19 -2.24 -6.45
C LYS A 509 -17.40 -3.44 -5.92
N PRO A 510 -16.95 -4.34 -6.81
CA PRO A 510 -16.05 -5.43 -6.42
C PRO A 510 -14.60 -4.93 -6.27
N TYR A 511 -14.37 -4.14 -5.23
CA TYR A 511 -13.12 -3.43 -4.96
C TYR A 511 -12.80 -2.42 -6.08
N VAL A 512 -11.63 -2.48 -6.71
CA VAL A 512 -11.22 -1.60 -7.82
C VAL A 512 -11.64 -2.13 -9.20
N PHE A 513 -12.23 -3.31 -9.24
CA PHE A 513 -12.74 -3.93 -10.46
C PHE A 513 -14.15 -3.45 -10.79
N ASP A 514 -14.57 -3.76 -12.01
CA ASP A 514 -15.93 -3.61 -12.45
C ASP A 514 -16.57 -5.00 -12.65
N GLY A 515 -17.89 -5.02 -12.64
CA GLY A 515 -18.67 -6.26 -12.79
C GLY A 515 -20.17 -5.97 -12.71
N SER A 516 -20.97 -6.96 -13.08
CA SER A 516 -22.43 -6.90 -12.99
C SER A 516 -22.90 -7.30 -11.60
N GLU A 517 -23.67 -6.46 -10.91
CA GLU A 517 -24.34 -6.87 -9.67
C GLU A 517 -25.38 -7.95 -9.98
N ARG A 518 -25.21 -9.13 -9.39
CA ARG A 518 -26.07 -10.31 -9.60
C ARG A 518 -27.11 -10.49 -8.50
N GLY A 519 -26.92 -9.88 -7.36
CA GLY A 519 -27.85 -9.94 -6.24
C GLY A 519 -27.36 -9.16 -5.03
N ARG A 520 -28.30 -8.71 -4.23
CA ARG A 520 -28.09 -7.96 -3.00
C ARG A 520 -28.97 -8.54 -1.91
N MET A 521 -28.39 -8.82 -0.76
CA MET A 521 -29.08 -9.33 0.42
C MET A 521 -28.78 -8.44 1.61
N SER A 522 -29.82 -7.92 2.25
CA SER A 522 -29.71 -7.19 3.51
C SER A 522 -29.90 -8.17 4.65
N ASP A 523 -28.88 -8.29 5.49
CA ASP A 523 -28.90 -9.15 6.68
C ASP A 523 -29.27 -8.34 7.94
N GLU A 524 -28.87 -8.81 9.10
CA GLU A 524 -29.12 -8.17 10.38
C GLU A 524 -28.45 -6.79 10.52
N ALA A 525 -28.96 -5.98 11.44
CA ALA A 525 -28.35 -4.72 11.79
C ALA A 525 -27.08 -4.96 12.64
N LEU A 526 -26.02 -4.21 12.31
CA LEU A 526 -24.78 -4.14 13.08
C LEU A 526 -24.78 -2.86 13.92
N THR A 527 -24.33 -2.95 15.17
CA THR A 527 -24.09 -1.77 15.99
C THR A 527 -22.60 -1.54 16.15
N ILE A 528 -22.08 -0.49 15.52
CA ILE A 528 -20.66 -0.11 15.56
C ILE A 528 -20.56 1.21 16.32
N SER A 529 -19.94 1.20 17.50
CA SER A 529 -19.78 2.38 18.36
C SER A 529 -21.06 3.22 18.54
N GLY A 530 -22.20 2.53 18.77
CA GLY A 530 -23.51 3.16 18.96
C GLY A 530 -24.23 3.59 17.66
N ARG A 531 -23.66 3.38 16.50
CA ARG A 531 -24.30 3.60 15.20
C ARG A 531 -24.90 2.29 14.69
N THR A 532 -26.13 2.35 14.21
CA THR A 532 -26.79 1.21 13.58
C THR A 532 -26.54 1.26 12.07
N LEU A 533 -25.93 0.20 11.55
CA LEU A 533 -25.67 -0.02 10.12
C LEU A 533 -26.38 -1.31 9.69
N ARG A 534 -26.73 -1.39 8.42
CA ARG A 534 -27.25 -2.61 7.81
C ARG A 534 -26.10 -3.40 7.17
N HIS A 535 -25.92 -4.67 7.57
CA HIS A 535 -25.04 -5.57 6.84
C HIS A 535 -25.69 -5.94 5.51
N VAL A 536 -24.94 -5.74 4.42
CA VAL A 536 -25.40 -6.01 3.05
C VAL A 536 -24.37 -6.85 2.34
N ARG A 537 -24.79 -8.01 1.85
CA ARG A 537 -23.99 -8.85 0.95
C ARG A 537 -24.36 -8.55 -0.49
N VAL A 538 -23.35 -8.31 -1.33
CA VAL A 538 -23.54 -8.04 -2.76
C VAL A 538 -22.75 -9.05 -3.58
N ARG A 539 -23.43 -9.69 -4.53
CA ARG A 539 -22.79 -10.65 -5.45
C ARG A 539 -22.55 -9.99 -6.79
N PHE A 540 -21.36 -10.23 -7.34
CA PHE A 540 -20.92 -9.71 -8.63
C PHE A 540 -20.48 -10.85 -9.55
N GLY A 541 -20.81 -10.71 -10.84
CA GLY A 541 -20.33 -11.54 -11.94
C GLY A 541 -19.79 -10.68 -13.07
N ASP A 542 -19.38 -11.31 -14.17
CA ASP A 542 -18.82 -10.64 -15.36
C ASP A 542 -17.74 -9.63 -15.02
N LEU A 543 -16.81 -10.02 -14.14
CA LEU A 543 -15.72 -9.13 -13.71
C LEU A 543 -14.83 -8.70 -14.89
N TYR A 544 -14.35 -7.46 -14.86
CA TYR A 544 -13.37 -6.92 -15.83
C TYR A 544 -12.57 -5.76 -15.26
#